data_066016c2c271507a34175fd35f255668
#
_entry.id   066016c2c271507a34175fd35f255668
#
_cell.length_a   1.000
_cell.length_b   1.000
_cell.length_c   1.000
_cell.angle_alpha   90.00
_cell.angle_beta   90.00
_cell.angle_gamma   90.00
#
_symmetry.space_group_name_H-M   'P 1'
#
loop_
_entity.id
_entity.type
_entity.pdbx_description
1 polymer ?
#
loop_
_entity_poly.entity_id
_entity_poly.type
_entity_poly.pdbx_seq_one_letter_code
_entity_poly.pdbx_strand_id
1 'polypeptide(L)'
;MTQRNADESENDSETISMILKNVNEFGLFSFQREEMREESAIAQAGQMLVALSVFSAVILMLTPILMEYTEIPRNRLLLFLAVVLCLLSVCFILTILAQSRYDYRVPADIDTIYTIVYNQYDEFSTQNDFLMLWKRQISEIHQSKKKINDKRVKLIQSSLIILVFSILLANVLILFIYCYY
;
A
#
# COMPACT_ATOMS: atom_id res chain seq x y z
N MET A 1 -31.83 15.01 -47.60
CA MET A 1 -30.76 15.51 -46.68
C MET A 1 -30.98 15.14 -45.23
N THR A 2 -32.17 14.96 -44.74
CA THR A 2 -32.52 14.67 -43.32
C THR A 2 -32.16 13.27 -42.85
N GLN A 3 -32.21 12.23 -43.71
CA GLN A 3 -31.88 10.86 -43.33
C GLN A 3 -30.38 10.62 -43.08
N ARG A 4 -29.51 11.28 -43.85
CA ARG A 4 -28.06 11.14 -43.73
C ARG A 4 -27.49 11.68 -42.40
N ASN A 5 -28.11 12.77 -41.92
CA ASN A 5 -27.74 13.37 -40.63
C ASN A 5 -28.22 12.51 -39.41
N ALA A 6 -29.28 11.74 -39.57
CA ALA A 6 -29.79 10.84 -38.55
C ALA A 6 -28.88 9.61 -38.39
N ASP A 7 -28.47 9.00 -39.52
CA ASP A 7 -27.58 7.83 -39.54
C ASP A 7 -26.16 8.16 -38.99
N GLU A 8 -25.64 9.38 -39.30
CA GLU A 8 -24.35 9.84 -38.73
C GLU A 8 -24.42 10.06 -37.21
N SER A 9 -25.53 10.63 -36.70
CA SER A 9 -25.70 10.87 -35.26
C SER A 9 -25.90 9.55 -34.46
N GLU A 10 -26.54 8.56 -35.04
CA GLU A 10 -26.74 7.25 -34.43
C GLU A 10 -25.41 6.45 -34.35
N ASN A 11 -24.60 6.50 -35.41
CA ASN A 11 -23.28 5.87 -35.46
C ASN A 11 -22.29 6.52 -34.48
N ASP A 12 -22.35 7.84 -34.31
CA ASP A 12 -21.51 8.55 -33.31
C ASP A 12 -21.93 8.19 -31.88
N SER A 13 -23.23 8.05 -31.60
CA SER A 13 -23.76 7.62 -30.30
C SER A 13 -23.31 6.19 -29.93
N GLU A 14 -23.36 5.27 -30.88
CA GLU A 14 -22.92 3.88 -30.71
C GLU A 14 -21.42 3.80 -30.47
N THR A 15 -20.64 4.57 -31.18
CA THR A 15 -19.18 4.65 -31.01
C THR A 15 -18.80 5.19 -29.62
N ILE A 16 -19.46 6.26 -29.17
CA ILE A 16 -19.24 6.82 -27.83
C ILE A 16 -19.61 5.82 -26.74
N SER A 17 -20.73 5.11 -26.88
CA SER A 17 -21.16 4.07 -25.95
C SER A 17 -20.13 2.94 -25.84
N MET A 18 -19.59 2.47 -26.96
CA MET A 18 -18.54 1.44 -27.00
C MET A 18 -17.25 1.93 -26.31
N ILE A 19 -16.82 3.16 -26.56
CA ILE A 19 -15.63 3.74 -25.91
C ILE A 19 -15.84 3.84 -24.39
N LEU A 20 -16.98 4.34 -23.94
CA LEU A 20 -17.30 4.46 -22.52
C LEU A 20 -17.34 3.09 -21.82
N LYS A 21 -17.88 2.06 -22.46
CA LYS A 21 -17.89 0.69 -21.96
C LYS A 21 -16.47 0.17 -21.79
N ASN A 22 -15.60 0.30 -22.78
CA ASN A 22 -14.20 -0.10 -22.71
C ASN A 22 -13.45 0.65 -21.61
N VAL A 23 -13.68 1.94 -21.44
CA VAL A 23 -13.07 2.74 -20.36
C VAL A 23 -13.54 2.27 -18.99
N ASN A 24 -14.80 1.87 -18.84
CA ASN A 24 -15.32 1.33 -17.58
C ASN A 24 -14.72 -0.04 -17.26
N GLU A 25 -14.59 -0.94 -18.24
CA GLU A 25 -13.93 -2.24 -18.08
C GLU A 25 -12.46 -2.07 -17.67
N PHE A 26 -11.75 -1.13 -18.32
CA PHE A 26 -10.38 -0.80 -17.94
C PHE A 26 -10.30 -0.19 -16.51
N GLY A 27 -11.26 0.63 -16.13
CA GLY A 27 -11.38 1.19 -14.78
C GLY A 27 -11.54 0.10 -13.72
N LEU A 28 -12.42 -0.88 -13.95
CA LEU A 28 -12.62 -2.04 -13.08
C LEU A 28 -11.35 -2.90 -12.97
N PHE A 29 -10.70 -3.19 -14.10
CA PHE A 29 -9.43 -3.92 -14.11
C PHE A 29 -8.34 -3.19 -13.31
N SER A 30 -8.23 -1.88 -13.48
CA SER A 30 -7.28 -1.06 -12.73
C SER A 30 -7.57 -1.07 -11.24
N PHE A 31 -8.84 -1.07 -10.85
CA PHE A 31 -9.27 -1.18 -9.46
C PHE A 31 -8.89 -2.53 -8.85
N GLN A 32 -9.18 -3.64 -9.53
CA GLN A 32 -8.80 -4.99 -9.10
C GLN A 32 -7.27 -5.14 -8.94
N ARG A 33 -6.51 -4.53 -9.86
CA ARG A 33 -5.05 -4.50 -9.75
C ARG A 33 -4.57 -3.80 -8.49
N GLU A 34 -5.20 -2.69 -8.10
CA GLU A 34 -4.86 -2.00 -6.85
C GLU A 34 -5.29 -2.79 -5.61
N GLU A 35 -6.35 -3.60 -5.68
CA GLU A 35 -6.71 -4.54 -4.60
C GLU A 35 -5.64 -5.61 -4.40
N MET A 36 -5.22 -6.28 -5.45
CA MET A 36 -4.13 -7.27 -5.38
C MET A 36 -2.83 -6.65 -4.86
N ARG A 37 -2.56 -5.38 -5.22
CA ARG A 37 -1.40 -4.64 -4.72
C ARG A 37 -1.51 -4.33 -3.23
N GLU A 38 -2.70 -4.00 -2.75
CA GLU A 38 -2.97 -3.81 -1.33
C GLU A 38 -2.73 -5.08 -0.53
N GLU A 39 -3.32 -6.19 -0.95
CA GLU A 39 -3.14 -7.51 -0.31
C GLU A 39 -1.68 -7.92 -0.26
N SER A 40 -0.96 -7.75 -1.38
CA SER A 40 0.47 -8.03 -1.45
C SER A 40 1.28 -7.16 -0.48
N ALA A 41 0.98 -5.87 -0.38
CA ALA A 41 1.67 -4.97 0.56
C ALA A 41 1.40 -5.35 2.03
N ILE A 42 0.17 -5.71 2.37
CA ILE A 42 -0.20 -6.17 3.72
C ILE A 42 0.52 -7.49 4.06
N ALA A 43 0.57 -8.43 3.12
CA ALA A 43 1.29 -9.70 3.29
C ALA A 43 2.79 -9.48 3.51
N GLN A 44 3.42 -8.61 2.71
CA GLN A 44 4.83 -8.25 2.87
C GLN A 44 5.10 -7.59 4.23
N ALA A 45 4.24 -6.67 4.69
CA ALA A 45 4.36 -6.08 6.01
C ALA A 45 4.24 -7.14 7.12
N GLY A 46 3.33 -8.10 6.98
CA GLY A 46 3.20 -9.23 7.90
C GLY A 46 4.49 -10.08 7.98
N GLN A 47 5.08 -10.42 6.84
CA GLN A 47 6.36 -11.16 6.77
C GLN A 47 7.50 -10.36 7.43
N MET A 48 7.54 -9.04 7.22
CA MET A 48 8.53 -8.18 7.88
C MET A 48 8.37 -8.16 9.41
N LEU A 49 7.14 -8.14 9.93
CA LEU A 49 6.92 -8.20 11.39
C LEU A 49 7.46 -9.50 11.98
N VAL A 50 7.27 -10.64 11.30
CA VAL A 50 7.83 -11.91 11.73
C VAL A 50 9.36 -11.86 11.72
N ALA A 51 9.97 -11.38 10.64
CA ALA A 51 11.43 -11.26 10.54
C ALA A 51 12.01 -10.35 11.64
N LEU A 52 11.37 -9.20 11.90
CA LEU A 52 11.75 -8.26 12.96
C LEU A 52 11.66 -8.91 14.34
N SER A 53 10.61 -9.68 14.61
CA SER A 53 10.42 -10.37 15.89
C SER A 53 11.51 -11.40 16.13
N VAL A 54 11.83 -12.22 15.10
CA VAL A 54 12.90 -13.22 15.19
C VAL A 54 14.25 -12.53 15.39
N PHE A 55 14.57 -11.50 14.62
CA PHE A 55 15.85 -10.80 14.73
C PHE A 55 16.00 -10.11 16.09
N SER A 56 14.94 -9.49 16.61
CA SER A 56 14.95 -8.90 17.96
C SER A 56 15.17 -9.95 19.05
N ALA A 57 14.53 -11.12 18.95
CA ALA A 57 14.70 -12.20 19.88
C ALA A 57 16.15 -12.73 19.88
N VAL A 58 16.76 -12.90 18.70
CA VAL A 58 18.15 -13.32 18.56
C VAL A 58 19.10 -12.30 19.23
N ILE A 59 18.92 -11.01 19.00
CA ILE A 59 19.74 -9.96 19.63
C ILE A 59 19.60 -10.01 21.15
N LEU A 60 18.38 -10.10 21.67
CA LEU A 60 18.15 -10.18 23.12
C LEU A 60 18.77 -11.44 23.74
N MET A 61 18.71 -12.57 23.04
CA MET A 61 19.30 -13.83 23.49
C MET A 61 20.84 -13.79 23.47
N LEU A 62 21.45 -13.14 22.50
CA LEU A 62 22.89 -12.99 22.40
C LEU A 62 23.45 -11.96 23.38
N THR A 63 22.67 -11.01 23.84
CA THR A 63 23.09 -9.92 24.72
C THR A 63 23.81 -10.40 25.99
N PRO A 64 23.27 -11.35 26.83
CA PRO A 64 23.95 -11.84 28.03
C PRO A 64 25.24 -12.56 27.68
N ILE A 65 25.26 -13.34 26.60
CA ILE A 65 26.45 -14.06 26.14
C ILE A 65 27.58 -13.07 25.81
N LEU A 66 27.24 -12.02 25.02
CA LEU A 66 28.21 -10.97 24.67
C LEU A 66 28.72 -10.23 25.92
N MET A 67 27.90 -10.03 26.95
CA MET A 67 28.30 -9.36 28.18
C MET A 67 29.23 -10.19 29.02
N GLU A 68 29.14 -11.51 28.93
CA GLU A 68 29.96 -12.45 29.74
C GLU A 68 31.33 -12.69 29.09
N TYR A 69 31.34 -12.81 27.74
CA TYR A 69 32.54 -13.26 27.02
C TYR A 69 33.33 -12.12 26.36
N THR A 70 32.96 -10.83 26.53
CA THR A 70 33.72 -9.72 25.92
C THR A 70 34.40 -8.84 26.95
N GLU A 71 35.66 -8.44 26.69
CA GLU A 71 36.39 -7.44 27.48
C GLU A 71 35.95 -6.01 27.21
N ILE A 72 34.97 -5.82 26.30
CA ILE A 72 34.46 -4.49 25.95
C ILE A 72 33.76 -3.87 27.17
N PRO A 73 34.01 -2.60 27.49
CA PRO A 73 33.33 -1.93 28.59
C PRO A 73 31.83 -2.06 28.46
N ARG A 74 31.17 -2.62 29.48
CA ARG A 74 29.73 -2.92 29.51
C ARG A 74 28.86 -1.73 29.03
N ASN A 75 29.23 -0.53 29.38
CA ASN A 75 28.49 0.68 28.97
C ASN A 75 28.53 0.91 27.47
N ARG A 76 29.62 0.61 26.77
CA ARG A 76 29.73 0.75 25.31
C ARG A 76 28.89 -0.31 24.60
N LEU A 77 28.91 -1.55 25.09
CA LEU A 77 28.10 -2.64 24.56
C LEU A 77 26.59 -2.32 24.70
N LEU A 78 26.19 -1.89 25.91
CA LEU A 78 24.81 -1.49 26.17
C LEU A 78 24.33 -0.33 25.28
N LEU A 79 25.17 0.69 25.10
CA LEU A 79 24.87 1.82 24.23
C LEU A 79 24.61 1.35 22.79
N PHE A 80 25.48 0.47 22.29
CA PHE A 80 25.35 -0.05 20.95
C PHE A 80 24.07 -0.89 20.77
N LEU A 81 23.78 -1.80 21.71
CA LEU A 81 22.55 -2.58 21.73
C LEU A 81 21.31 -1.69 21.79
N ALA A 82 21.36 -0.62 22.60
CA ALA A 82 20.25 0.35 22.66
C ALA A 82 20.01 1.03 21.32
N VAL A 83 21.05 1.39 20.57
CA VAL A 83 20.92 1.97 19.23
C VAL A 83 20.27 0.98 18.26
N VAL A 84 20.73 -0.28 18.25
CA VAL A 84 20.14 -1.32 17.37
C VAL A 84 18.69 -1.57 17.72
N LEU A 85 18.35 -1.70 19.01
CA LEU A 85 16.95 -1.90 19.45
C LEU A 85 16.07 -0.68 19.12
N CYS A 86 16.60 0.53 19.21
CA CYS A 86 15.89 1.74 18.80
C CYS A 86 15.56 1.71 17.30
N LEU A 87 16.53 1.37 16.44
CA LEU A 87 16.33 1.22 15.01
C LEU A 87 15.29 0.15 14.68
N LEU A 88 15.33 -1.00 15.34
CA LEU A 88 14.33 -2.06 15.19
C LEU A 88 12.94 -1.61 15.64
N SER A 89 12.84 -0.83 16.72
CA SER A 89 11.55 -0.26 17.15
C SER A 89 10.97 0.69 16.12
N VAL A 90 11.78 1.55 15.51
CA VAL A 90 11.34 2.43 14.40
C VAL A 90 10.87 1.60 13.22
N CYS A 91 11.63 0.57 12.84
CA CYS A 91 11.26 -0.35 11.77
C CYS A 91 9.91 -1.03 12.06
N PHE A 92 9.70 -1.49 13.29
CA PHE A 92 8.46 -2.12 13.74
C PHE A 92 7.26 -1.17 13.62
N ILE A 93 7.41 0.08 14.09
CA ILE A 93 6.36 1.10 13.99
C ILE A 93 6.00 1.38 12.52
N LEU A 94 7.00 1.56 11.63
CA LEU A 94 6.75 1.81 10.21
C LEU A 94 6.01 0.64 9.55
N THR A 95 6.35 -0.60 9.94
CA THR A 95 5.71 -1.80 9.41
C THR A 95 4.26 -1.93 9.89
N ILE A 96 3.97 -1.62 11.16
CA ILE A 96 2.60 -1.57 11.68
C ILE A 96 1.79 -0.49 10.96
N LEU A 97 2.37 0.70 10.75
CA LEU A 97 1.70 1.77 10.02
C LEU A 97 1.40 1.36 8.57
N ALA A 98 2.28 0.60 7.93
CA ALA A 98 2.02 0.08 6.59
C ALA A 98 0.89 -0.96 6.56
N GLN A 99 0.73 -1.74 7.64
CA GLN A 99 -0.32 -2.75 7.76
C GLN A 99 -1.66 -2.17 8.24
N SER A 100 -1.66 -0.96 8.82
CA SER A 100 -2.88 -0.36 9.35
C SER A 100 -3.92 -0.15 8.24
N ARG A 101 -5.19 -0.30 8.62
CA ARG A 101 -6.29 0.00 7.71
C ARG A 101 -6.38 1.52 7.53
N TYR A 102 -6.38 1.95 6.28
CA TYR A 102 -6.65 3.33 5.92
C TYR A 102 -8.06 3.42 5.37
N ASP A 103 -8.79 4.43 5.82
CA ASP A 103 -10.08 4.75 5.21
C ASP A 103 -9.85 5.30 3.80
N TYR A 104 -10.41 4.62 2.81
CA TYR A 104 -10.49 5.12 1.44
C TYR A 104 -11.96 5.32 1.07
N ARG A 105 -12.18 6.15 0.08
CA ARG A 105 -13.54 6.34 -0.45
C ARG A 105 -14.06 5.00 -0.98
N VAL A 106 -15.07 4.48 -0.30
CA VAL A 106 -15.82 3.32 -0.77
C VAL A 106 -16.77 3.78 -1.87
N PRO A 107 -17.06 2.94 -2.88
CA PRO A 107 -18.15 3.24 -3.80
C PRO A 107 -19.41 3.62 -3.00
N ALA A 108 -20.15 4.58 -3.51
CA ALA A 108 -21.46 4.86 -2.90
C ALA A 108 -22.25 3.55 -2.84
N ASP A 109 -22.91 3.32 -1.72
CA ASP A 109 -23.73 2.12 -1.52
C ASP A 109 -24.75 2.01 -2.66
N ILE A 110 -25.11 0.78 -3.03
CA ILE A 110 -26.06 0.50 -4.12
C ILE A 110 -27.33 1.31 -3.94
N ASP A 111 -27.83 1.43 -2.70
CA ASP A 111 -29.00 2.23 -2.37
C ASP A 111 -28.80 3.73 -2.64
N THR A 112 -27.59 4.24 -2.38
CA THR A 112 -27.24 5.64 -2.69
C THR A 112 -27.17 5.87 -4.18
N ILE A 113 -26.57 4.94 -4.93
CA ILE A 113 -26.52 5.00 -6.40
C ILE A 113 -27.93 4.92 -6.98
N TYR A 114 -28.75 4.00 -6.47
CA TYR A 114 -30.15 3.87 -6.88
C TYR A 114 -30.93 5.17 -6.63
N THR A 115 -30.76 5.77 -5.47
CA THR A 115 -31.42 7.04 -5.09
C THR A 115 -30.99 8.19 -6.01
N ILE A 116 -29.70 8.29 -6.35
CA ILE A 116 -29.18 9.30 -7.28
C ILE A 116 -29.78 9.09 -8.65
N VAL A 117 -29.76 7.88 -9.17
CA VAL A 117 -30.29 7.54 -10.50
C VAL A 117 -31.80 7.78 -10.53
N TYR A 118 -32.54 7.38 -9.47
CA TYR A 118 -33.99 7.56 -9.41
C TYR A 118 -34.39 9.05 -9.33
N ASN A 119 -33.70 9.84 -8.51
CA ASN A 119 -34.02 11.26 -8.33
C ASN A 119 -33.59 12.14 -9.51
N GLN A 120 -32.62 11.69 -10.28
CA GLN A 120 -32.07 12.41 -11.45
C GLN A 120 -32.39 11.70 -12.77
N TYR A 121 -33.39 10.79 -12.75
CA TYR A 121 -33.72 9.99 -13.94
C TYR A 121 -33.99 10.85 -15.18
N ASP A 122 -34.61 12.01 -15.01
CA ASP A 122 -34.91 12.96 -16.09
C ASP A 122 -33.62 13.63 -16.63
N GLU A 123 -32.56 13.71 -15.86
CA GLU A 123 -31.25 14.26 -16.26
C GLU A 123 -30.40 13.21 -17.01
N PHE A 124 -30.62 11.90 -16.75
CA PHE A 124 -29.98 10.79 -17.47
C PHE A 124 -30.75 10.50 -18.77
N SER A 125 -30.64 11.40 -19.74
CA SER A 125 -31.34 11.24 -21.01
C SER A 125 -30.76 10.12 -21.89
N THR A 126 -29.54 9.68 -21.62
CA THR A 126 -28.85 8.65 -22.40
C THR A 126 -28.07 7.68 -21.54
N GLN A 127 -27.87 6.46 -22.07
CA GLN A 127 -26.99 5.44 -21.45
C GLN A 127 -25.56 5.98 -21.22
N ASN A 128 -25.13 6.95 -22.04
CA ASN A 128 -23.83 7.57 -21.95
C ASN A 128 -23.66 8.42 -20.67
N ASP A 129 -24.70 9.09 -20.20
CA ASP A 129 -24.65 9.90 -18.98
C ASP A 129 -24.42 9.02 -17.75
N PHE A 130 -25.08 7.87 -17.69
CA PHE A 130 -24.87 6.87 -16.64
C PHE A 130 -23.44 6.31 -16.65
N LEU A 131 -22.92 5.97 -17.83
CA LEU A 131 -21.55 5.48 -17.98
C LEU A 131 -20.51 6.53 -17.59
N MET A 132 -20.75 7.80 -17.85
CA MET A 132 -19.87 8.91 -17.41
C MET A 132 -19.86 9.07 -15.88
N LEU A 133 -21.03 9.00 -15.23
CA LEU A 133 -21.13 9.05 -13.77
C LEU A 133 -20.33 7.91 -13.14
N TRP A 134 -20.54 6.69 -13.64
CA TRP A 134 -19.85 5.50 -13.17
C TRP A 134 -18.33 5.59 -13.35
N LYS A 135 -17.87 6.03 -14.51
CA LYS A 135 -16.44 6.29 -14.78
C LYS A 135 -15.85 7.26 -13.78
N ARG A 136 -16.55 8.36 -13.45
CA ARG A 136 -16.06 9.35 -12.49
C ARG A 136 -15.89 8.74 -11.11
N GLN A 137 -16.86 7.97 -10.64
CA GLN A 137 -16.78 7.29 -9.33
C GLN A 137 -15.64 6.30 -9.27
N ILE A 138 -15.50 5.42 -10.27
CA ILE A 138 -14.39 4.45 -10.34
C ILE A 138 -13.04 5.19 -10.33
N SER A 139 -12.91 6.27 -11.10
CA SER A 139 -11.66 7.05 -11.17
C SER A 139 -11.29 7.67 -9.82
N GLU A 140 -12.24 8.26 -9.10
CA GLU A 140 -11.99 8.86 -7.78
C GLU A 140 -11.58 7.82 -6.74
N ILE A 141 -12.24 6.66 -6.73
CA ILE A 141 -11.93 5.55 -5.82
C ILE A 141 -10.55 4.98 -6.14
N HIS A 142 -10.28 4.72 -7.42
CA HIS A 142 -8.99 4.21 -7.88
C HIS A 142 -7.85 5.14 -7.48
N GLN A 143 -7.98 6.45 -7.70
CA GLN A 143 -6.95 7.42 -7.31
C GLN A 143 -6.73 7.46 -5.80
N SER A 144 -7.79 7.42 -5.00
CA SER A 144 -7.70 7.35 -3.54
C SER A 144 -6.96 6.10 -3.08
N LYS A 145 -7.35 4.94 -3.61
CA LYS A 145 -6.74 3.64 -3.28
C LYS A 145 -5.27 3.57 -3.70
N LYS A 146 -4.96 4.04 -4.90
CA LYS A 146 -3.58 4.14 -5.40
C LYS A 146 -2.69 4.98 -4.49
N LYS A 147 -3.16 6.16 -4.05
CA LYS A 147 -2.42 7.04 -3.15
C LYS A 147 -2.10 6.36 -1.81
N ILE A 148 -3.05 5.61 -1.27
CA ILE A 148 -2.87 4.86 -0.02
C ILE A 148 -1.86 3.73 -0.22
N ASN A 149 -1.99 2.95 -1.30
CA ASN A 149 -1.07 1.86 -1.61
C ASN A 149 0.36 2.37 -1.84
N ASP A 150 0.54 3.49 -2.53
CA ASP A 150 1.86 4.12 -2.71
C ASP A 150 2.48 4.55 -1.37
N LYS A 151 1.67 5.04 -0.42
CA LYS A 151 2.12 5.35 0.93
C LYS A 151 2.55 4.09 1.69
N ARG A 152 1.77 3.02 1.64
CA ARG A 152 2.11 1.71 2.24
C ARG A 152 3.42 1.16 1.70
N VAL A 153 3.57 1.14 0.38
CA VAL A 153 4.80 0.65 -0.26
C VAL A 153 6.02 1.47 0.18
N LYS A 154 5.91 2.80 0.27
CA LYS A 154 7.00 3.65 0.79
C LYS A 154 7.35 3.33 2.24
N LEU A 155 6.36 3.10 3.11
CA LEU A 155 6.60 2.72 4.50
C LEU A 155 7.33 1.38 4.61
N ILE A 156 6.92 0.37 3.81
CA ILE A 156 7.57 -0.94 3.77
C ILE A 156 9.00 -0.82 3.27
N GLN A 157 9.24 -0.06 2.19
CA GLN A 157 10.59 0.17 1.66
C GLN A 157 11.49 0.87 2.68
N SER A 158 10.99 1.91 3.37
CA SER A 158 11.74 2.61 4.41
C SER A 158 12.06 1.68 5.57
N SER A 159 11.10 0.87 6.00
CA SER A 159 11.29 -0.14 7.05
C SER A 159 12.34 -1.19 6.66
N LEU A 160 12.30 -1.67 5.42
CA LEU A 160 13.28 -2.63 4.89
C LEU A 160 14.71 -2.05 4.90
N ILE A 161 14.88 -0.81 4.47
CA ILE A 161 16.20 -0.13 4.47
C ILE A 161 16.74 -0.04 5.90
N ILE A 162 15.91 0.37 6.87
CA ILE A 162 16.30 0.46 8.28
C ILE A 162 16.65 -0.92 8.82
N LEU A 163 15.89 -1.96 8.49
CA LEU A 163 16.18 -3.34 8.89
C LEU A 163 17.54 -3.81 8.38
N VAL A 164 17.79 -3.63 7.07
CA VAL A 164 19.09 -4.00 6.48
C VAL A 164 20.23 -3.25 7.15
N PHE A 165 20.07 -1.94 7.38
CA PHE A 165 21.06 -1.15 8.09
C PHE A 165 21.30 -1.64 9.52
N SER A 166 20.26 -2.02 10.25
CA SER A 166 20.34 -2.58 11.60
C SER A 166 21.10 -3.91 11.63
N ILE A 167 20.86 -4.78 10.63
CA ILE A 167 21.58 -6.05 10.48
C ILE A 167 23.05 -5.81 10.18
N LEU A 168 23.37 -4.90 9.26
CA LEU A 168 24.75 -4.54 8.94
C LEU A 168 25.49 -3.99 10.16
N LEU A 169 24.84 -3.13 10.93
CA LEU A 169 25.39 -2.55 12.14
C LEU A 169 25.68 -3.63 13.19
N ALA A 170 24.74 -4.59 13.38
CA ALA A 170 24.95 -5.71 14.29
C ALA A 170 26.13 -6.62 13.85
N ASN A 171 26.26 -6.89 12.55
CA ASN A 171 27.39 -7.66 12.00
C ASN A 171 28.73 -6.94 12.20
N VAL A 172 28.79 -5.62 12.00
CA VAL A 172 30.01 -4.83 12.25
C VAL A 172 30.42 -4.93 13.72
N LEU A 173 29.47 -4.91 14.65
CA LEU A 173 29.78 -5.12 16.07
C LEU A 173 30.39 -6.49 16.33
N ILE A 174 29.78 -7.54 15.80
CA ILE A 174 30.27 -8.92 15.95
C ILE A 174 31.69 -9.05 15.41
N LEU A 175 31.95 -8.51 14.22
CA LEU A 175 33.30 -8.49 13.62
C LEU A 175 34.28 -7.70 14.47
N PHE A 176 33.86 -6.55 15.00
CA PHE A 176 34.72 -5.74 15.88
C PHE A 176 35.08 -6.51 17.15
N ILE A 177 34.13 -7.21 17.77
CA ILE A 177 34.37 -8.08 18.91
C ILE A 177 35.37 -9.17 18.54
N TYR A 178 35.18 -9.83 17.39
CA TYR A 178 36.07 -10.93 16.95
C TYR A 178 37.49 -10.46 16.62
N CYS A 179 37.67 -9.27 16.06
CA CYS A 179 39.01 -8.75 15.75
C CYS A 179 39.76 -8.20 16.97
N TYR A 180 39.04 -7.85 18.03
CA TYR A 180 39.66 -7.36 19.28
C TYR A 180 39.96 -8.44 20.28
N TYR A 181 39.48 -9.65 20.01
CA TYR A 181 39.74 -10.87 20.81
C TYR A 181 40.80 -11.76 20.17
#